data_659cb30f83c88a6bd72728a6ffa9cbfe
#
_entry.id   659cb30f83c88a6bd72728a6ffa9cbfe
#
_cell.length_a   1.000
_cell.length_b   1.000
_cell.length_c   1.000
_cell.angle_alpha   90.00
_cell.angle_beta   90.00
_cell.angle_gamma   90.00
#
_symmetry.space_group_name_H-M   'P 1'
#
loop_
_entity.id
_entity.type
_entity.pdbx_description
1 polymer ?
#
loop_
_entity_poly.entity_id
_entity_poly.type
_entity_poly.pdbx_seq_one_letter_code
_entity_poly.pdbx_strand_id
1 'polypeptide(L)'
;MEQQQEVVSAAGGQSRSTDVLGAAVSPAPTFPAVLDACCGGRAMWFDKRDKRGMFVDVRNETIVREDMVRKDGTPWRGWTIDVTPDKVADFTKLPFHDNTFALVVFDPPHLSFGEKSYMTKQYGTLRGKDWRAMLRDGFAECFRVLRPEGVLIFKWCEVEILLSEILALTPERPLFGHKSGKQQKTHWVTFMKTPNYNSAT
;
A
#
# COMPACT_ATOMS: atom_id res chain seq x y z
N MET A 1 62.23 -33.82 -55.78
CA MET A 1 61.52 -35.00 -55.21
C MET A 1 60.32 -34.47 -54.49
N GLU A 2 59.18 -34.34 -55.18
CA GLU A 2 58.12 -35.39 -55.15
C GLU A 2 57.58 -35.56 -53.76
N GLN A 3 56.34 -35.49 -53.52
CA GLN A 3 55.01 -35.75 -54.07
C GLN A 3 54.03 -35.46 -52.94
N GLN A 4 52.92 -35.19 -53.00
CA GLN A 4 51.63 -35.36 -53.64
C GLN A 4 50.57 -34.99 -52.69
N GLN A 5 49.69 -34.16 -53.06
CA GLN A 5 48.26 -34.19 -53.10
C GLN A 5 47.52 -35.26 -52.24
N GLU A 6 46.60 -34.81 -51.41
CA GLU A 6 45.23 -35.37 -51.55
C GLU A 6 44.16 -34.41 -51.06
N VAL A 7 43.18 -34.26 -51.92
CA VAL A 7 41.95 -33.50 -51.75
C VAL A 7 40.91 -34.46 -51.20
N VAL A 8 40.21 -34.14 -50.13
CA VAL A 8 38.93 -34.78 -49.81
C VAL A 8 37.87 -33.72 -49.50
N SER A 9 36.84 -33.84 -50.28
CA SER A 9 35.61 -33.11 -50.44
C SER A 9 34.64 -33.21 -49.19
N ALA A 10 33.94 -32.11 -48.98
CA ALA A 10 32.54 -31.96 -48.67
C ALA A 10 31.89 -32.75 -47.52
N ALA A 11 31.30 -32.03 -46.62
CA ALA A 11 29.87 -32.23 -46.28
C ALA A 11 29.32 -30.98 -45.67
N GLY A 12 28.37 -30.36 -46.32
CA GLY A 12 27.59 -29.24 -45.84
C GLY A 12 26.68 -29.67 -44.67
N GLY A 13 26.83 -29.00 -43.55
CA GLY A 13 25.92 -29.05 -42.43
C GLY A 13 25.16 -27.74 -42.38
N GLN A 14 23.96 -27.68 -42.92
CA GLN A 14 23.04 -26.58 -42.75
C GLN A 14 22.62 -26.52 -41.26
N SER A 15 23.17 -25.58 -40.54
CA SER A 15 22.67 -25.15 -39.22
C SER A 15 21.33 -24.44 -39.44
N ARG A 16 20.25 -25.13 -39.10
CA ARG A 16 18.94 -24.49 -38.97
C ARG A 16 18.98 -23.60 -37.72
N SER A 17 19.13 -22.30 -37.98
CA SER A 17 18.84 -21.27 -36.99
C SER A 17 17.34 -21.34 -36.64
N THR A 18 17.00 -21.88 -35.48
CA THR A 18 15.68 -21.73 -34.92
C THR A 18 15.63 -20.33 -34.31
N ASP A 19 15.14 -19.37 -35.08
CA ASP A 19 14.69 -18.08 -34.59
C ASP A 19 13.53 -18.31 -33.58
N VAL A 20 13.86 -18.41 -32.31
CA VAL A 20 12.88 -18.27 -31.24
C VAL A 20 12.51 -16.79 -31.23
N LEU A 21 11.42 -16.44 -31.91
CA LEU A 21 10.76 -15.16 -31.77
C LEU A 21 10.45 -14.99 -30.25
N GLY A 22 11.32 -14.26 -29.57
CA GLY A 22 11.08 -13.80 -28.22
C GLY A 22 9.81 -12.95 -28.23
N ALA A 23 8.73 -13.48 -27.68
CA ALA A 23 7.54 -12.70 -27.40
C ALA A 23 7.96 -11.47 -26.62
N ALA A 24 7.75 -10.30 -27.18
CA ALA A 24 8.01 -9.03 -26.51
C ALA A 24 7.13 -9.00 -25.24
N VAL A 25 7.75 -9.23 -24.09
CA VAL A 25 7.09 -9.06 -22.81
C VAL A 25 6.80 -7.57 -22.69
N SER A 26 5.52 -7.21 -22.73
CA SER A 26 5.11 -5.83 -22.47
C SER A 26 5.71 -5.39 -21.14
N PRO A 27 6.34 -4.21 -21.06
CA PRO A 27 6.89 -3.73 -19.81
C PRO A 27 5.77 -3.70 -18.76
N ALA A 28 6.05 -4.25 -17.59
CA ALA A 28 5.11 -4.21 -16.48
C ALA A 28 4.70 -2.75 -16.22
N PRO A 29 3.42 -2.48 -15.88
CA PRO A 29 2.96 -1.13 -15.62
C PRO A 29 3.84 -0.48 -14.55
N THR A 30 4.41 0.68 -14.85
CA THR A 30 5.21 1.45 -13.89
C THR A 30 4.27 2.20 -12.96
N PHE A 31 4.20 1.76 -11.71
CA PHE A 31 3.47 2.46 -10.66
C PHE A 31 4.38 3.49 -9.96
N PRO A 32 3.80 4.55 -9.34
CA PRO A 32 4.52 5.42 -8.42
C PRO A 32 5.22 4.62 -7.30
N ALA A 33 6.28 5.17 -6.73
CA ALA A 33 7.08 4.46 -5.72
C ALA A 33 6.34 4.27 -4.38
N VAL A 34 5.34 5.11 -4.09
CA VAL A 34 4.62 5.16 -2.81
C VAL A 34 3.16 4.73 -3.01
N LEU A 35 2.67 3.87 -2.14
CA LEU A 35 1.24 3.54 -2.03
C LEU A 35 0.69 4.14 -0.73
N ASP A 36 -0.41 4.87 -0.81
CA ASP A 36 -1.28 5.17 0.33
C ASP A 36 -2.50 4.23 0.24
N ALA A 37 -2.52 3.20 1.09
CA ALA A 37 -3.45 2.07 0.96
C ALA A 37 -4.88 2.39 1.43
N CYS A 38 -5.08 3.53 2.12
CA CYS A 38 -6.38 3.99 2.62
C CYS A 38 -6.37 5.51 2.79
N CYS A 39 -6.22 6.21 1.67
CA CYS A 39 -5.82 7.61 1.61
C CYS A 39 -6.82 8.61 2.21
N GLY A 40 -8.10 8.27 2.29
CA GLY A 40 -9.13 9.22 2.71
C GLY A 40 -9.05 10.54 1.95
N GLY A 41 -9.13 11.65 2.66
CA GLY A 41 -8.91 13.00 2.12
C GLY A 41 -7.44 13.42 2.02
N ARG A 42 -6.51 12.48 2.05
CA ARG A 42 -5.04 12.71 1.95
C ARG A 42 -4.51 13.71 2.98
N ALA A 43 -5.02 13.63 4.22
CA ALA A 43 -4.72 14.62 5.26
C ALA A 43 -3.26 14.62 5.71
N MET A 44 -2.53 13.53 5.51
CA MET A 44 -1.11 13.39 5.86
C MET A 44 -0.16 13.96 4.80
N TRP A 45 -0.66 14.22 3.59
CA TRP A 45 0.16 14.63 2.48
C TRP A 45 0.29 16.16 2.41
N PHE A 46 1.52 16.66 2.30
CA PHE A 46 1.79 18.08 2.06
C PHE A 46 1.26 18.52 0.69
N ASP A 47 1.52 17.71 -0.35
CA ASP A 47 0.88 17.85 -1.65
C ASP A 47 -0.08 16.67 -1.87
N LYS A 48 -1.38 16.95 -1.86
CA LYS A 48 -2.43 15.96 -2.08
C LYS A 48 -2.48 15.39 -3.51
N ARG A 49 -1.69 15.93 -4.42
CA ARG A 49 -1.55 15.52 -5.82
C ARG A 49 -0.14 15.07 -6.16
N ASP A 50 0.65 14.72 -5.15
CA ASP A 50 2.03 14.25 -5.35
C ASP A 50 2.04 13.01 -6.27
N LYS A 51 2.69 13.15 -7.40
CA LYS A 51 2.76 12.09 -8.43
C LYS A 51 3.62 10.88 -8.03
N ARG A 52 4.33 10.96 -6.94
CA ARG A 52 5.06 9.83 -6.35
C ARG A 52 4.14 8.88 -5.60
N GLY A 53 2.88 9.30 -5.29
CA GLY A 53 1.87 8.53 -4.60
C GLY A 53 0.83 7.91 -5.54
N MET A 54 0.49 6.65 -5.28
CA MET A 54 -0.71 5.95 -5.72
C MET A 54 -1.69 5.96 -4.54
N PHE A 55 -2.83 6.59 -4.70
CA PHE A 55 -3.82 6.77 -3.65
C PHE A 55 -4.97 5.79 -3.81
N VAL A 56 -5.21 4.98 -2.78
CA VAL A 56 -6.27 3.97 -2.75
C VAL A 56 -7.22 4.24 -1.60
N ASP A 57 -8.49 4.11 -1.83
CA ASP A 57 -9.55 4.07 -0.79
C ASP A 57 -10.72 3.24 -1.32
N VAL A 58 -11.48 2.64 -0.43
CA VAL A 58 -12.71 1.92 -0.79
C VAL A 58 -13.84 2.86 -1.19
N ARG A 59 -13.73 4.13 -0.83
CA ARG A 59 -14.71 5.19 -1.10
C ARG A 59 -14.23 6.07 -2.26
N ASN A 60 -15.19 6.64 -2.97
CA ASN A 60 -14.97 7.75 -3.92
C ASN A 60 -16.16 8.70 -3.74
N GLU A 61 -16.02 9.68 -2.83
CA GLU A 61 -17.13 10.53 -2.40
C GLU A 61 -16.64 11.88 -1.87
N THR A 62 -17.53 12.87 -1.90
CA THR A 62 -17.35 14.16 -1.23
C THR A 62 -18.14 14.16 0.08
N ILE A 63 -17.47 14.36 1.20
CA ILE A 63 -18.04 14.42 2.53
C ILE A 63 -18.20 15.88 2.93
N VAL A 64 -19.44 16.31 3.13
CA VAL A 64 -19.75 17.68 3.53
C VAL A 64 -20.25 17.69 4.97
N ARG A 65 -19.72 18.62 5.74
CA ARG A 65 -20.27 18.99 7.04
C ARG A 65 -20.69 20.45 6.98
N GLU A 66 -21.98 20.67 7.17
CA GLU A 66 -22.59 21.99 7.10
C GLU A 66 -22.13 22.91 8.25
N ASP A 67 -22.19 24.21 8.01
CA ASP A 67 -22.08 25.21 9.06
C ASP A 67 -23.15 24.98 10.13
N MET A 68 -22.81 25.21 11.37
CA MET A 68 -23.74 25.04 12.48
C MET A 68 -23.47 26.08 13.58
N VAL A 69 -24.46 26.31 14.41
CA VAL A 69 -24.30 27.09 15.63
C VAL A 69 -24.22 26.14 16.82
N ARG A 70 -23.20 26.29 17.66
CA ARG A 70 -23.04 25.50 18.88
C ARG A 70 -24.11 25.85 19.90
N LYS A 71 -24.27 25.00 20.91
CA LYS A 71 -25.23 25.22 22.00
C LYS A 71 -25.00 26.52 22.78
N ASP A 72 -23.76 27.00 22.81
CA ASP A 72 -23.36 28.28 23.43
C ASP A 72 -23.55 29.50 22.52
N GLY A 73 -24.16 29.32 21.33
CA GLY A 73 -24.41 30.40 20.37
C GLY A 73 -23.22 30.70 19.46
N THR A 74 -22.06 30.05 19.64
CA THR A 74 -20.89 30.30 18.79
C THR A 74 -21.04 29.64 17.42
N PRO A 75 -20.73 30.35 16.31
CA PRO A 75 -20.73 29.75 14.99
C PRO A 75 -19.63 28.72 14.87
N TRP A 76 -19.92 27.60 14.22
CA TRP A 76 -18.94 26.58 13.86
C TRP A 76 -18.96 26.40 12.36
N ARG A 77 -17.83 26.63 11.72
CA ARG A 77 -17.69 26.50 10.27
C ARG A 77 -17.58 25.03 9.88
N GLY A 78 -18.41 24.62 8.93
CA GLY A 78 -18.34 23.32 8.32
C GLY A 78 -17.06 23.10 7.50
N TRP A 79 -16.96 21.95 6.89
CA TRP A 79 -15.83 21.61 6.03
C TRP A 79 -16.23 20.57 4.99
N THR A 80 -15.44 20.51 3.93
CA THR A 80 -15.59 19.52 2.87
C THR A 80 -14.31 18.70 2.78
N ILE A 81 -14.47 17.39 2.60
CA ILE A 81 -13.38 16.47 2.32
C ILE A 81 -13.72 15.70 1.06
N ASP A 82 -12.86 15.79 0.08
CA ASP A 82 -12.94 14.99 -1.12
C ASP A 82 -12.10 13.72 -0.93
N VAL A 83 -12.75 12.56 -0.98
CA VAL A 83 -12.11 11.26 -1.06
C VAL A 83 -12.13 10.85 -2.53
N THR A 84 -11.06 11.14 -3.24
CA THR A 84 -10.92 10.93 -4.69
C THR A 84 -9.67 10.11 -4.96
N PRO A 85 -9.70 8.78 -4.67
CA PRO A 85 -8.53 7.94 -4.88
C PRO A 85 -8.21 7.79 -6.37
N ASP A 86 -6.95 7.49 -6.69
CA ASP A 86 -6.55 7.12 -8.05
C ASP A 86 -7.09 5.72 -8.41
N LYS A 87 -7.31 4.88 -7.38
CA LYS A 87 -7.91 3.56 -7.52
C LYS A 87 -8.88 3.26 -6.38
N VAL A 88 -10.12 2.96 -6.71
CA VAL A 88 -11.10 2.46 -5.72
C VAL A 88 -10.82 0.98 -5.47
N ALA A 89 -10.40 0.64 -4.26
CA ALA A 89 -10.14 -0.74 -3.84
C ALA A 89 -10.13 -0.86 -2.31
N ASP A 90 -10.34 -2.09 -1.83
CA ASP A 90 -10.20 -2.45 -0.42
C ASP A 90 -8.74 -2.77 -0.11
N PHE A 91 -8.20 -2.24 0.97
CA PHE A 91 -6.82 -2.50 1.39
C PHE A 91 -6.57 -3.96 1.79
N THR A 92 -7.63 -4.73 2.06
CA THR A 92 -7.55 -6.18 2.31
C THR A 92 -7.36 -7.00 1.04
N LYS A 93 -7.49 -6.35 -0.14
CA LYS A 93 -7.31 -6.98 -1.46
C LYS A 93 -6.84 -5.93 -2.46
N LEU A 94 -5.57 -5.56 -2.38
CA LEU A 94 -4.97 -4.55 -3.23
C LEU A 94 -4.76 -5.04 -4.67
N PRO A 95 -5.21 -4.29 -5.70
CA PRO A 95 -5.15 -4.70 -7.09
C PRO A 95 -3.78 -4.41 -7.72
N PHE A 96 -2.71 -4.78 -7.04
CA PHE A 96 -1.33 -4.60 -7.48
C PHE A 96 -0.57 -5.91 -7.38
N HIS A 97 0.47 -6.06 -8.19
CA HIS A 97 1.38 -7.20 -8.12
C HIS A 97 2.22 -7.16 -6.84
N ASP A 98 2.75 -8.31 -6.47
CA ASP A 98 3.73 -8.42 -5.39
C ASP A 98 4.93 -7.53 -5.66
N ASN A 99 5.54 -7.00 -4.60
CA ASN A 99 6.79 -6.26 -4.68
C ASN A 99 6.76 -5.03 -5.61
N THR A 100 5.63 -4.32 -5.66
CA THR A 100 5.42 -3.17 -6.54
C THR A 100 5.97 -1.86 -5.94
N PHE A 101 5.74 -1.59 -4.65
CA PHE A 101 6.00 -0.29 -4.04
C PHE A 101 7.25 -0.28 -3.16
N ALA A 102 7.95 0.86 -3.13
CA ALA A 102 9.08 1.07 -2.22
C ALA A 102 8.64 1.48 -0.81
N LEU A 103 7.53 2.20 -0.74
CA LEU A 103 6.92 2.69 0.49
C LEU A 103 5.43 2.43 0.45
N VAL A 104 4.89 1.93 1.54
CA VAL A 104 3.44 1.82 1.76
C VAL A 104 3.08 2.61 3.00
N VAL A 105 2.04 3.42 2.91
CA VAL A 105 1.41 4.11 4.05
C VAL A 105 0.10 3.39 4.36
N PHE A 106 -0.10 3.03 5.63
CA PHE A 106 -1.28 2.33 6.09
C PHE A 106 -1.87 3.03 7.33
N ASP A 107 -2.94 3.81 7.14
CA ASP A 107 -3.71 4.52 8.19
C ASP A 107 -5.17 4.07 8.15
N PRO A 108 -5.45 2.79 8.52
CA PRO A 108 -6.79 2.23 8.45
C PRO A 108 -7.73 2.86 9.49
N PRO A 109 -9.05 2.67 9.35
CA PRO A 109 -9.99 3.01 10.42
C PRO A 109 -9.57 2.43 11.76
N HIS A 110 -9.64 3.24 12.82
CA HIS A 110 -9.19 2.87 14.17
C HIS A 110 -10.21 3.18 15.27
N LEU A 111 -11.44 3.56 14.88
CA LEU A 111 -12.52 3.93 15.80
C LEU A 111 -13.80 3.15 15.48
N SER A 112 -14.60 2.86 16.51
CA SER A 112 -15.87 2.12 16.42
C SER A 112 -17.09 3.03 16.50
N PHE A 113 -17.00 4.28 16.05
CA PHE A 113 -18.13 5.20 16.05
C PHE A 113 -19.25 4.73 15.13
N GLY A 114 -20.51 5.07 15.49
CA GLY A 114 -21.68 4.75 14.67
C GLY A 114 -21.70 5.49 13.34
N GLU A 115 -22.44 4.96 12.38
CA GLU A 115 -22.50 5.46 10.99
C GLU A 115 -22.91 6.94 10.86
N LYS A 116 -23.71 7.46 11.79
CA LYS A 116 -24.12 8.87 11.81
C LYS A 116 -23.01 9.82 12.27
N SER A 117 -21.91 9.31 12.82
CA SER A 117 -20.80 10.14 13.28
C SER A 117 -20.02 10.72 12.10
N TYR A 118 -19.70 12.01 12.16
CA TYR A 118 -18.79 12.64 11.19
C TYR A 118 -17.38 12.02 11.22
N MET A 119 -16.94 11.50 12.36
CA MET A 119 -15.68 10.77 12.47
C MET A 119 -15.71 9.51 11.62
N THR A 120 -16.84 8.78 11.63
CA THR A 120 -17.02 7.61 10.76
C THR A 120 -17.04 8.00 9.28
N LYS A 121 -17.72 9.08 8.94
CA LYS A 121 -17.73 9.57 7.56
C LYS A 121 -16.31 9.96 7.09
N GLN A 122 -15.56 10.63 7.96
CA GLN A 122 -14.22 11.11 7.63
C GLN A 122 -13.17 10.00 7.57
N TYR A 123 -13.16 9.09 8.53
CA TYR A 123 -12.08 8.12 8.75
C TYR A 123 -12.49 6.65 8.56
N GLY A 124 -13.77 6.39 8.31
CA GLY A 124 -14.32 5.04 8.35
C GLY A 124 -14.58 4.56 9.78
N THR A 125 -14.99 3.30 9.93
CA THR A 125 -15.31 2.69 11.23
C THR A 125 -14.97 1.21 11.27
N LEU A 126 -14.61 0.72 12.45
CA LEU A 126 -14.44 -0.70 12.77
C LEU A 126 -15.74 -1.35 13.24
N ARG A 127 -16.78 -0.55 13.52
CA ARG A 127 -18.05 -1.03 14.06
C ARG A 127 -18.72 -2.04 13.13
N GLY A 128 -19.17 -3.16 13.71
CA GLY A 128 -19.87 -4.21 12.97
C GLY A 128 -18.99 -5.04 12.02
N LYS A 129 -17.67 -4.89 12.10
CA LYS A 129 -16.70 -5.62 11.30
C LYS A 129 -15.89 -6.59 12.17
N ASP A 130 -15.41 -7.67 11.57
CA ASP A 130 -14.29 -8.42 12.14
C ASP A 130 -13.00 -7.61 11.88
N TRP A 131 -12.76 -6.62 12.72
CA TRP A 131 -11.64 -5.73 12.56
C TRP A 131 -10.29 -6.45 12.68
N ARG A 132 -10.23 -7.57 13.43
CA ARG A 132 -9.01 -8.37 13.55
C ARG A 132 -8.65 -9.02 12.22
N ALA A 133 -9.60 -9.69 11.58
CA ALA A 133 -9.40 -10.26 10.25
C ALA A 133 -9.07 -9.16 9.23
N MET A 134 -9.83 -8.08 9.23
CA MET A 134 -9.63 -6.97 8.30
C MET A 134 -8.22 -6.35 8.41
N LEU A 135 -7.73 -6.08 9.61
CA LEU A 135 -6.39 -5.49 9.80
C LEU A 135 -5.28 -6.51 9.53
N ARG A 136 -5.45 -7.77 9.92
CA ARG A 136 -4.52 -8.85 9.57
C ARG A 136 -4.35 -8.95 8.06
N ASP A 137 -5.45 -9.01 7.33
CA ASP A 137 -5.44 -9.15 5.87
C ASP A 137 -4.89 -7.87 5.21
N GLY A 138 -5.18 -6.69 5.79
CA GLY A 138 -4.60 -5.42 5.36
C GLY A 138 -3.08 -5.37 5.53
N PHE A 139 -2.54 -5.82 6.67
CA PHE A 139 -1.09 -5.95 6.84
C PHE A 139 -0.50 -6.92 5.81
N ALA A 140 -1.10 -8.10 5.63
CA ALA A 140 -0.63 -9.09 4.67
C ALA A 140 -0.55 -8.51 3.24
N GLU A 141 -1.58 -7.77 2.81
CA GLU A 141 -1.60 -7.12 1.51
C GLU A 141 -0.58 -5.98 1.38
N CYS A 142 -0.44 -5.13 2.41
CA CYS A 142 0.57 -4.09 2.43
C CYS A 142 1.98 -4.67 2.30
N PHE A 143 2.29 -5.75 3.02
CA PHE A 143 3.59 -6.43 2.90
C PHE A 143 3.74 -7.19 1.59
N ARG A 144 2.66 -7.74 1.03
CA ARG A 144 2.71 -8.41 -0.28
C ARG A 144 3.13 -7.44 -1.37
N VAL A 145 2.50 -6.27 -1.45
CA VAL A 145 2.77 -5.27 -2.49
C VAL A 145 4.05 -4.46 -2.25
N LEU A 146 4.60 -4.50 -1.04
CA LEU A 146 5.84 -3.84 -0.69
C LEU A 146 7.04 -4.62 -1.24
N ARG A 147 8.01 -3.94 -1.85
CA ARG A 147 9.27 -4.53 -2.34
C ARG A 147 10.12 -5.09 -1.19
N PRO A 148 11.00 -6.05 -1.44
CA PRO A 148 12.10 -6.35 -0.50
C PRO A 148 12.82 -5.06 -0.10
N GLU A 149 13.15 -4.91 1.17
CA GLU A 149 13.75 -3.71 1.78
C GLU A 149 12.86 -2.44 1.71
N GLY A 150 11.62 -2.58 1.21
CA GLY A 150 10.63 -1.51 1.23
C GLY A 150 10.13 -1.21 2.65
N VAL A 151 9.59 -0.02 2.84
CA VAL A 151 9.19 0.51 4.14
C VAL A 151 7.66 0.60 4.22
N LEU A 152 7.09 0.07 5.30
CA LEU A 152 5.70 0.31 5.67
C LEU A 152 5.66 1.34 6.81
N ILE A 153 4.92 2.43 6.60
CA ILE A 153 4.55 3.40 7.65
C ILE A 153 3.13 3.09 8.08
N PHE A 154 2.98 2.61 9.30
CA PHE A 154 1.67 2.33 9.89
C PHE A 154 1.31 3.39 10.91
N LYS A 155 0.10 3.93 10.81
CA LYS A 155 -0.42 4.91 11.77
C LYS A 155 -1.62 4.32 12.51
N TRP A 156 -1.61 4.46 13.83
CA TRP A 156 -2.68 3.95 14.70
C TRP A 156 -2.97 4.90 15.86
N CYS A 157 -4.25 5.12 16.15
CA CYS A 157 -4.67 5.85 17.32
C CYS A 157 -5.28 4.88 18.35
N GLU A 158 -4.57 4.64 19.47
CA GLU A 158 -4.94 3.67 20.51
C GLU A 158 -5.97 4.23 21.51
N VAL A 159 -7.01 4.91 21.02
CA VAL A 159 -8.09 5.40 21.89
C VAL A 159 -8.98 4.26 22.34
N GLU A 160 -9.32 3.33 21.45
CA GLU A 160 -10.23 2.22 21.74
C GLU A 160 -9.51 0.88 21.79
N ILE A 161 -8.50 0.67 20.93
CA ILE A 161 -7.76 -0.60 20.80
C ILE A 161 -6.28 -0.30 20.97
N LEU A 162 -5.61 -1.02 21.83
CA LEU A 162 -4.18 -0.85 22.11
C LEU A 162 -3.33 -1.21 20.88
N LEU A 163 -2.25 -0.47 20.67
CA LEU A 163 -1.31 -0.77 19.60
C LEU A 163 -0.75 -2.20 19.70
N SER A 164 -0.51 -2.71 20.90
CA SER A 164 -0.02 -4.06 21.12
C SER A 164 -0.95 -5.15 20.58
N GLU A 165 -2.27 -4.94 20.65
CA GLU A 165 -3.25 -5.86 20.05
C GLU A 165 -3.18 -5.84 18.53
N ILE A 166 -2.92 -4.67 17.95
CA ILE A 166 -2.80 -4.51 16.50
C ILE A 166 -1.50 -5.15 15.99
N LEU A 167 -0.39 -4.91 16.67
CA LEU A 167 0.91 -5.50 16.29
C LEU A 167 0.91 -7.03 16.39
N ALA A 168 0.05 -7.62 17.20
CA ALA A 168 -0.12 -9.08 17.28
C ALA A 168 -0.83 -9.69 16.06
N LEU A 169 -1.41 -8.87 15.16
CA LEU A 169 -2.10 -9.35 13.96
C LEU A 169 -1.15 -9.59 12.78
N THR A 170 0.10 -9.19 12.87
CA THR A 170 1.11 -9.40 11.84
C THR A 170 2.33 -10.12 12.41
N PRO A 171 2.96 -11.04 11.65
CA PRO A 171 4.22 -11.66 12.06
C PRO A 171 5.42 -10.68 11.94
N GLU A 172 5.23 -9.58 11.23
CA GLU A 172 6.28 -8.61 10.97
C GLU A 172 6.59 -7.79 12.22
N ARG A 173 7.87 -7.52 12.46
CA ARG A 173 8.32 -6.74 13.62
C ARG A 173 8.64 -5.31 13.22
N PRO A 174 8.11 -4.32 13.96
CA PRO A 174 8.46 -2.93 13.69
C PRO A 174 9.93 -2.65 14.01
N LEU A 175 10.53 -1.74 13.24
CA LEU A 175 11.88 -1.24 13.51
C LEU A 175 11.89 -0.19 14.61
N PHE A 176 11.00 0.77 14.52
CA PHE A 176 10.85 1.86 15.49
C PHE A 176 9.48 2.52 15.34
N GLY A 177 9.15 3.40 16.27
CA GLY A 177 7.91 4.16 16.26
C GLY A 177 7.98 5.42 17.10
N HIS A 178 7.01 6.30 16.93
CA HIS A 178 6.88 7.54 17.66
C HIS A 178 5.42 7.81 18.04
N LYS A 179 5.21 8.32 19.26
CA LYS A 179 3.90 8.79 19.71
C LYS A 179 3.68 10.25 19.34
N SER A 180 2.46 10.59 18.94
CA SER A 180 2.08 11.94 18.56
C SER A 180 0.65 12.28 18.99
N GLY A 181 0.21 13.52 18.69
CA GLY A 181 -1.10 14.04 19.07
C GLY A 181 -1.16 14.60 20.49
N LYS A 182 -2.20 15.38 20.81
CA LYS A 182 -2.35 16.06 22.10
C LYS A 182 -2.33 15.10 23.31
N GLN A 183 -2.83 13.88 23.15
CA GLN A 183 -2.93 12.88 24.21
C GLN A 183 -1.85 11.79 24.10
N GLN A 184 -0.90 11.92 23.16
CA GLN A 184 0.15 10.93 22.91
C GLN A 184 -0.41 9.51 22.59
N LYS A 185 -1.60 9.44 21.98
CA LYS A 185 -2.29 8.20 21.66
C LYS A 185 -2.17 7.79 20.21
N THR A 186 -1.63 8.66 19.36
CA THR A 186 -1.37 8.34 17.96
C THR A 186 0.05 7.85 17.81
N HIS A 187 0.20 6.66 17.25
CA HIS A 187 1.49 6.03 16.99
C HIS A 187 1.79 6.07 15.50
N TRP A 188 3.02 6.38 15.18
CA TRP A 188 3.62 6.16 13.88
C TRP A 188 4.63 5.04 14.03
N VAL A 189 4.43 3.96 13.31
CA VAL A 189 5.22 2.74 13.44
C VAL A 189 5.82 2.41 12.08
N THR A 190 7.11 2.16 12.06
CA THR A 190 7.87 1.87 10.85
C THR A 190 8.28 0.42 10.81
N PHE A 191 8.00 -0.24 9.70
CA PHE A 191 8.47 -1.59 9.39
C PHE A 191 9.32 -1.56 8.13
N MET A 192 10.18 -2.55 7.98
CA MET A 192 10.91 -2.83 6.75
C MET A 192 10.66 -4.28 6.37
N LYS A 193 10.27 -4.52 5.13
CA LYS A 193 10.10 -5.87 4.60
C LYS A 193 11.46 -6.53 4.49
N THR A 194 11.67 -7.60 5.26
CA THR A 194 12.91 -8.37 5.19
C THR A 194 12.98 -9.10 3.86
N PRO A 195 14.09 -9.05 3.14
CA PRO A 195 14.30 -9.90 1.98
C PRO A 195 14.26 -11.37 2.38
N ASN A 196 13.60 -12.21 1.59
CA ASN A 196 13.67 -13.66 1.79
C ASN A 196 15.07 -14.16 1.35
N TYR A 197 16.04 -14.15 2.24
CA TYR A 197 17.39 -14.71 1.99
C TYR A 197 17.39 -16.25 1.96
N ASN A 198 16.25 -16.92 2.23
CA ASN A 198 16.18 -18.36 2.44
C ASN A 198 15.60 -19.17 1.28
N SER A 199 15.82 -18.78 0.02
CA SER A 199 15.45 -19.62 -1.12
C SER A 199 16.63 -20.07 -1.98
N ALA A 200 17.85 -20.12 -1.40
CA ALA A 200 19.05 -20.65 -2.07
C ALA A 200 19.89 -21.48 -1.07
N THR A 201 19.38 -22.64 -0.69
CA THR A 201 20.18 -23.77 -0.21
C THR A 201 19.60 -25.07 -0.74
#